data_87c0bbd41d9089a769f1db928f9026ea
#
_entry.id   87c0bbd41d9089a769f1db928f9026ea
#
_cell.length_a   1.000
_cell.length_b   1.000
_cell.length_c   1.000
_cell.angle_alpha   90.00
_cell.angle_beta   90.00
_cell.angle_gamma   90.00
#
_symmetry.space_group_name_H-M   'P 1'
#
loop_
_entity.id
_entity.type
_entity.pdbx_description
1 polymer ?
#
loop_
_entity_poly.entity_id
_entity_poly.type
_entity_poly.pdbx_seq_one_letter_code
_entity_poly.pdbx_strand_id
1 'polypeptide(L)'
;EAVWVTPTADTRHPTADTHSPTRDILRSMSRKELFEKVAMEQIIGVVRENSVAAAESVAEAFAGNGIRILEVTLTTPEAFGLIERFADKYAPMGVVIAAGTTRSANDAAQARRAGAKIIVSPHTDVSVIEYANEHDLLCVAGAGTATEIIRAWEAGCDIVKVFPALYLGGPDYIRTLRGPIRDVPMLAGGPVPLDTIESYLDAGCMAVNLGASLAVPDLVNTEQWEEIGRRALLATSIIQSRNVAITADSYVH
;
A
#
# COMPACT_ATOMS: atom_id res chain seq x y z
N GLU A 1 29.25 63.97 -2.77
CA GLU A 1 28.94 62.80 -1.95
C GLU A 1 27.73 62.09 -2.56
N ALA A 2 27.94 60.92 -3.17
CA ALA A 2 26.90 60.13 -3.78
C ALA A 2 26.45 59.08 -2.75
N VAL A 3 25.18 59.15 -2.35
CA VAL A 3 24.55 58.17 -1.45
C VAL A 3 24.08 56.98 -2.27
N TRP A 4 24.71 55.81 -2.07
CA TRP A 4 24.28 54.58 -2.64
C TRP A 4 23.12 54.01 -1.81
N VAL A 5 21.92 53.88 -2.42
CA VAL A 5 20.78 53.18 -1.84
C VAL A 5 20.88 51.73 -2.33
N THR A 6 21.09 50.79 -1.40
CA THR A 6 21.05 49.35 -1.65
C THR A 6 19.60 48.91 -1.81
N PRO A 7 19.25 48.12 -2.84
CA PRO A 7 17.92 47.51 -2.91
C PRO A 7 17.81 46.41 -1.86
N THR A 8 16.83 46.51 -0.98
CA THR A 8 16.42 45.38 -0.10
C THR A 8 15.79 44.31 -0.96
N ALA A 9 16.44 43.12 -1.02
CA ALA A 9 15.87 41.96 -1.64
C ALA A 9 14.63 41.52 -0.84
N ASP A 10 13.47 41.58 -1.48
CA ASP A 10 12.22 41.03 -0.99
C ASP A 10 12.30 39.49 -1.11
N THR A 11 12.72 38.82 -0.03
CA THR A 11 12.73 37.32 0.07
C THR A 11 11.34 36.82 0.46
N ARG A 12 10.35 37.08 -0.35
CA ARG A 12 9.10 36.31 -0.29
C ARG A 12 9.34 34.99 -0.99
N HIS A 13 9.57 33.92 -0.22
CA HIS A 13 9.41 32.55 -0.72
C HIS A 13 7.99 32.42 -1.27
N PRO A 14 7.81 31.91 -2.50
CA PRO A 14 6.47 31.58 -2.99
C PRO A 14 5.90 30.53 -2.04
N THR A 15 4.81 30.86 -1.35
CA THR A 15 3.97 29.89 -0.66
C THR A 15 3.53 28.86 -1.70
N ALA A 16 4.00 27.63 -1.57
CA ALA A 16 3.59 26.54 -2.43
C ALA A 16 2.06 26.47 -2.42
N ASP A 17 1.47 26.57 -3.59
CA ASP A 17 0.03 26.45 -3.79
C ASP A 17 -0.40 25.05 -3.31
N THR A 18 -1.01 24.98 -2.12
CA THR A 18 -1.33 23.74 -1.40
C THR A 18 -2.57 23.04 -1.99
N HIS A 19 -3.16 23.58 -3.05
CA HIS A 19 -4.35 23.06 -3.72
C HIS A 19 -3.98 22.28 -4.98
N SER A 20 -3.70 20.97 -4.84
CA SER A 20 -3.66 20.03 -5.97
C SER A 20 -5.00 19.31 -6.08
N PRO A 21 -5.73 19.41 -7.21
CA PRO A 21 -7.00 18.70 -7.42
C PRO A 21 -6.89 17.19 -7.15
N THR A 22 -5.76 16.58 -7.47
CA THR A 22 -5.50 15.15 -7.22
C THR A 22 -5.44 14.84 -5.73
N ARG A 23 -4.89 15.74 -4.91
CA ARG A 23 -4.84 15.59 -3.45
C ARG A 23 -6.24 15.57 -2.84
N ASP A 24 -7.11 16.47 -3.29
CA ASP A 24 -8.49 16.55 -2.79
C ASP A 24 -9.29 15.31 -3.22
N ILE A 25 -9.10 14.81 -4.44
CA ILE A 25 -9.71 13.55 -4.92
C ILE A 25 -9.29 12.38 -4.04
N LEU A 26 -7.99 12.20 -3.76
CA LEU A 26 -7.53 11.08 -2.92
C LEU A 26 -8.02 11.19 -1.48
N ARG A 27 -8.14 12.41 -0.94
CA ARG A 27 -8.70 12.65 0.40
C ARG A 27 -10.18 12.33 0.48
N SER A 28 -10.94 12.53 -0.60
CA SER A 28 -12.39 12.30 -0.67
C SER A 28 -12.76 10.89 -1.14
N MET A 29 -11.80 10.04 -1.52
CA MET A 29 -12.09 8.67 -1.96
C MET A 29 -12.88 7.91 -0.90
N SER A 30 -14.01 7.36 -1.31
CA SER A 30 -14.85 6.46 -0.53
C SER A 30 -14.17 5.09 -0.37
N ARG A 31 -14.61 4.32 0.61
CA ARG A 31 -14.16 2.94 0.84
C ARG A 31 -14.31 2.06 -0.42
N LYS A 32 -15.40 2.25 -1.18
CA LYS A 32 -15.61 1.54 -2.44
C LYS A 32 -14.56 1.89 -3.49
N GLU A 33 -14.27 3.17 -3.70
CA GLU A 33 -13.23 3.61 -4.66
C GLU A 33 -11.84 3.14 -4.26
N LEU A 34 -11.55 3.07 -2.96
CA LEU A 34 -10.30 2.49 -2.45
C LEU A 34 -10.21 0.99 -2.74
N PHE A 35 -11.32 0.24 -2.58
CA PHE A 35 -11.38 -1.18 -2.92
C PHE A 35 -11.15 -1.41 -4.42
N GLU A 36 -11.82 -0.64 -5.27
CA GLU A 36 -11.65 -0.68 -6.73
C GLU A 36 -10.20 -0.33 -7.12
N LYS A 37 -9.59 0.64 -6.43
CA LYS A 37 -8.19 0.98 -6.65
C LYS A 37 -7.26 -0.17 -6.28
N VAL A 38 -7.46 -0.87 -5.16
CA VAL A 38 -6.67 -2.07 -4.82
C VAL A 38 -6.84 -3.15 -5.87
N ALA A 39 -8.07 -3.38 -6.36
CA ALA A 39 -8.35 -4.36 -7.41
C ALA A 39 -7.67 -4.02 -8.76
N MET A 40 -7.57 -2.74 -9.09
CA MET A 40 -6.94 -2.27 -10.32
C MET A 40 -5.42 -2.32 -10.24
N GLU A 41 -4.84 -1.83 -9.15
CA GLU A 41 -3.38 -1.73 -8.96
C GLU A 41 -2.74 -3.10 -8.67
N GLN A 42 -3.44 -3.99 -7.99
CA GLN A 42 -3.05 -5.36 -7.62
C GLN A 42 -1.73 -5.48 -6.83
N ILE A 43 -1.09 -4.36 -6.51
CA ILE A 43 0.13 -4.27 -5.69
C ILE A 43 -0.06 -3.25 -4.57
N ILE A 44 0.34 -3.65 -3.36
CA ILE A 44 0.57 -2.74 -2.24
C ILE A 44 2.06 -2.81 -1.90
N GLY A 45 2.78 -1.71 -2.10
CA GLY A 45 4.20 -1.61 -1.75
C GLY A 45 4.38 -1.37 -0.26
N VAL A 46 5.07 -2.26 0.44
CA VAL A 46 5.24 -2.20 1.90
C VAL A 46 6.56 -1.54 2.24
N VAL A 47 6.49 -0.39 2.90
CA VAL A 47 7.61 0.36 3.45
C VAL A 47 7.78 -0.05 4.92
N ARG A 48 8.80 -0.86 5.19
CA ARG A 48 9.15 -1.37 6.53
C ARG A 48 10.64 -1.27 6.72
N GLU A 49 11.08 -0.15 7.26
CA GLU A 49 12.50 0.18 7.37
C GLU A 49 12.90 0.50 8.81
N ASN A 50 14.19 0.44 9.09
CA ASN A 50 14.76 0.68 10.41
C ASN A 50 15.13 2.17 10.63
N SER A 51 14.99 3.01 9.61
CA SER A 51 15.22 4.45 9.70
C SER A 51 14.24 5.23 8.84
N VAL A 52 14.00 6.48 9.21
CA VAL A 52 13.17 7.44 8.45
C VAL A 52 13.75 7.66 7.05
N ALA A 53 15.07 7.87 6.95
CA ALA A 53 15.74 8.12 5.66
C ALA A 53 15.59 6.95 4.68
N ALA A 54 15.78 5.70 5.16
CA ALA A 54 15.58 4.51 4.33
C ALA A 54 14.10 4.39 3.91
N ALA A 55 13.15 4.65 4.81
CA ALA A 55 11.73 4.61 4.49
C ALA A 55 11.35 5.65 3.41
N GLU A 56 11.91 6.86 3.48
CA GLU A 56 11.69 7.91 2.48
C GLU A 56 12.27 7.51 1.11
N SER A 57 13.49 6.95 1.07
CA SER A 57 14.13 6.50 -0.17
C SER A 57 13.39 5.32 -0.81
N VAL A 58 12.95 4.32 0.00
CA VAL A 58 12.17 3.18 -0.49
C VAL A 58 10.81 3.64 -1.01
N ALA A 59 10.10 4.53 -0.30
CA ALA A 59 8.83 5.07 -0.75
C ALA A 59 8.96 5.84 -2.07
N GLU A 60 10.04 6.61 -2.24
CA GLU A 60 10.35 7.33 -3.48
C GLU A 60 10.62 6.37 -4.64
N ALA A 61 11.44 5.35 -4.40
CA ALA A 61 11.71 4.31 -5.38
C ALA A 61 10.42 3.58 -5.81
N PHE A 62 9.52 3.29 -4.89
CA PHE A 62 8.26 2.62 -5.19
C PHE A 62 7.29 3.54 -5.97
N ALA A 63 7.01 4.74 -5.44
CA ALA A 63 6.10 5.68 -6.08
C ALA A 63 6.58 6.13 -7.46
N GLY A 64 7.88 6.40 -7.61
CA GLY A 64 8.52 6.79 -8.87
C GLY A 64 8.44 5.72 -9.94
N ASN A 65 8.32 4.45 -9.56
CA ASN A 65 8.28 3.30 -10.48
C ASN A 65 6.89 2.63 -10.56
N GLY A 66 5.83 3.39 -10.31
CA GLY A 66 4.48 2.98 -10.66
C GLY A 66 3.67 2.33 -9.55
N ILE A 67 4.19 2.12 -8.35
CA ILE A 67 3.38 1.64 -7.23
C ILE A 67 2.48 2.77 -6.74
N ARG A 68 1.18 2.53 -6.67
CA ARG A 68 0.14 3.53 -6.37
C ARG A 68 -0.55 3.35 -5.02
N ILE A 69 -0.16 2.32 -4.28
CA ILE A 69 -0.59 2.12 -2.88
C ILE A 69 0.65 1.81 -2.06
N LEU A 70 0.97 2.67 -1.08
CA LEU A 70 2.11 2.50 -0.17
C LEU A 70 1.62 2.21 1.25
N GLU A 71 1.99 1.06 1.77
CA GLU A 71 1.74 0.65 3.16
C GLU A 71 2.95 1.02 4.02
N VAL A 72 2.84 2.08 4.82
CA VAL A 72 3.85 2.41 5.85
C VAL A 72 3.54 1.59 7.09
N THR A 73 4.47 0.73 7.51
CA THR A 73 4.25 -0.10 8.71
C THR A 73 4.52 0.68 9.99
N LEU A 74 3.66 0.53 11.00
CA LEU A 74 3.80 1.23 12.29
C LEU A 74 5.02 0.76 13.11
N THR A 75 5.77 -0.22 12.62
CA THR A 75 7.06 -0.62 13.17
C THR A 75 8.23 0.22 12.63
N THR A 76 8.00 1.00 11.58
CA THR A 76 8.98 1.95 11.06
C THR A 76 9.08 3.15 11.99
N PRO A 77 10.29 3.67 12.30
CA PRO A 77 10.43 4.87 13.12
C PRO A 77 9.61 6.05 12.55
N GLU A 78 8.98 6.82 13.41
CA GLU A 78 8.14 7.99 13.07
C GLU A 78 7.03 7.69 12.04
N ALA A 79 6.46 6.48 12.05
CA ALA A 79 5.52 6.00 11.03
C ALA A 79 4.35 6.97 10.78
N PHE A 80 3.74 7.54 11.81
CA PHE A 80 2.64 8.49 11.62
C PHE A 80 3.08 9.77 10.92
N GLY A 81 4.27 10.30 11.27
CA GLY A 81 4.85 11.44 10.55
C GLY A 81 5.20 11.12 9.10
N LEU A 82 5.67 9.89 8.82
CA LEU A 82 5.90 9.41 7.46
C LEU A 82 4.59 9.31 6.67
N ILE A 83 3.54 8.74 7.28
CA ILE A 83 2.21 8.65 6.66
C ILE A 83 1.71 10.05 6.25
N GLU A 84 1.80 11.04 7.15
CA GLU A 84 1.39 12.42 6.88
C GLU A 84 2.18 13.03 5.72
N ARG A 85 3.52 12.97 5.78
CA ARG A 85 4.38 13.48 4.70
C ARG A 85 4.12 12.80 3.36
N PHE A 86 3.95 11.47 3.36
CA PHE A 86 3.73 10.72 2.12
C PHE A 86 2.34 10.96 1.53
N ALA A 87 1.31 11.11 2.38
CA ALA A 87 -0.04 11.46 1.95
C ALA A 87 -0.07 12.80 1.20
N ASP A 88 0.80 13.73 1.59
CA ASP A 88 0.94 15.00 0.92
C ASP A 88 1.88 14.94 -0.30
N LYS A 89 3.07 14.35 -0.13
CA LYS A 89 4.11 14.29 -1.16
C LYS A 89 3.67 13.53 -2.41
N TYR A 90 3.00 12.38 -2.22
CA TYR A 90 2.69 11.48 -3.33
C TYR A 90 1.24 11.58 -3.83
N ALA A 91 0.40 12.43 -3.23
CA ALA A 91 -0.95 12.67 -3.73
C ALA A 91 -1.00 13.12 -5.19
N PRO A 92 -0.12 14.03 -5.68
CA PRO A 92 -0.11 14.43 -7.09
C PRO A 92 0.18 13.28 -8.06
N MET A 93 0.81 12.21 -7.58
CA MET A 93 1.09 10.99 -8.35
C MET A 93 -0.05 9.96 -8.29
N GLY A 94 -1.15 10.26 -7.61
CA GLY A 94 -2.28 9.34 -7.41
C GLY A 94 -2.00 8.20 -6.41
N VAL A 95 -0.99 8.35 -5.55
CA VAL A 95 -0.62 7.34 -4.55
C VAL A 95 -1.50 7.46 -3.31
N VAL A 96 -2.10 6.36 -2.90
CA VAL A 96 -2.86 6.21 -1.64
C VAL A 96 -1.94 5.65 -0.56
N ILE A 97 -2.01 6.22 0.65
CA ILE A 97 -1.23 5.74 1.78
C ILE A 97 -2.07 4.84 2.68
N ALA A 98 -1.50 3.68 2.98
CA ALA A 98 -1.99 2.70 3.93
C ALA A 98 -1.13 2.68 5.19
N ALA A 99 -1.73 2.41 6.34
CA ALA A 99 -1.02 2.12 7.58
C ALA A 99 -0.98 0.61 7.81
N GLY A 100 0.21 0.04 7.83
CA GLY A 100 0.44 -1.39 8.08
C GLY A 100 0.86 -1.71 9.50
N THR A 101 0.69 -2.97 9.88
CA THR A 101 0.98 -3.45 11.25
C THR A 101 0.12 -2.72 12.31
N THR A 102 -1.07 -2.29 11.91
CA THR A 102 -2.08 -1.72 12.81
C THR A 102 -2.63 -2.82 13.70
N ARG A 103 -2.53 -2.67 15.02
CA ARG A 103 -2.85 -3.73 16.00
C ARG A 103 -3.89 -3.33 17.04
N SER A 104 -4.41 -2.12 16.94
CA SER A 104 -5.45 -1.60 17.83
C SER A 104 -6.28 -0.52 17.14
N ALA A 105 -7.49 -0.27 17.63
CA ALA A 105 -8.32 0.85 17.19
C ALA A 105 -7.61 2.21 17.40
N ASN A 106 -6.78 2.34 18.43
CA ASN A 106 -5.98 3.55 18.65
C ASN A 106 -4.92 3.76 17.57
N ASP A 107 -4.26 2.69 17.11
CA ASP A 107 -3.33 2.77 15.98
C ASP A 107 -4.06 3.23 14.71
N ALA A 108 -5.23 2.63 14.43
CA ALA A 108 -6.07 3.02 13.28
C ALA A 108 -6.50 4.49 13.37
N ALA A 109 -6.86 4.96 14.57
CA ALA A 109 -7.24 6.34 14.80
C ALA A 109 -6.08 7.33 14.55
N GLN A 110 -4.88 6.99 14.99
CA GLN A 110 -3.69 7.80 14.74
C GLN A 110 -3.30 7.80 13.25
N ALA A 111 -3.34 6.61 12.61
CA ALA A 111 -3.07 6.48 11.19
C ALA A 111 -4.04 7.30 10.33
N ARG A 112 -5.35 7.25 10.64
CA ARG A 112 -6.36 8.07 9.98
C ARG A 112 -6.07 9.57 10.10
N ARG A 113 -5.75 10.04 11.32
CA ARG A 113 -5.38 11.46 11.54
C ARG A 113 -4.15 11.87 10.75
N ALA A 114 -3.18 10.97 10.58
CA ALA A 114 -2.00 11.17 9.74
C ALA A 114 -2.29 11.11 8.23
N GLY A 115 -3.51 10.72 7.81
CA GLY A 115 -3.91 10.72 6.41
C GLY A 115 -3.95 9.35 5.73
N ALA A 116 -3.75 8.25 6.46
CA ALA A 116 -3.97 6.90 5.91
C ALA A 116 -5.43 6.70 5.52
N LYS A 117 -5.66 6.06 4.38
CA LYS A 117 -6.97 5.71 3.83
C LYS A 117 -7.27 4.22 3.90
N ILE A 118 -6.24 3.42 4.05
CA ILE A 118 -6.30 1.96 4.14
C ILE A 118 -5.64 1.56 5.46
N ILE A 119 -6.29 0.68 6.22
CA ILE A 119 -5.77 0.12 7.46
C ILE A 119 -5.44 -1.34 7.23
N VAL A 120 -4.19 -1.73 7.44
CA VAL A 120 -3.71 -3.09 7.24
C VAL A 120 -3.22 -3.68 8.55
N SER A 121 -3.83 -4.77 8.98
CA SER A 121 -3.46 -5.51 10.19
C SER A 121 -2.77 -6.84 9.85
N PRO A 122 -1.82 -7.33 10.66
CA PRO A 122 -1.24 -8.66 10.48
C PRO A 122 -2.14 -9.79 11.00
N HIS A 123 -3.21 -9.48 11.70
CA HIS A 123 -4.15 -10.41 12.32
C HIS A 123 -5.57 -9.84 12.28
N THR A 124 -6.55 -10.67 12.63
CA THR A 124 -7.94 -10.23 12.79
C THR A 124 -8.12 -9.60 14.16
N ASP A 125 -8.42 -8.31 14.21
CA ASP A 125 -8.83 -7.58 15.40
C ASP A 125 -10.14 -6.86 15.11
N VAL A 126 -11.20 -7.25 15.83
CA VAL A 126 -12.55 -6.74 15.60
C VAL A 126 -12.61 -5.22 15.86
N SER A 127 -11.89 -4.72 16.88
CA SER A 127 -11.92 -3.29 17.20
C SER A 127 -11.26 -2.43 16.10
N VAL A 128 -10.27 -2.96 15.40
CA VAL A 128 -9.65 -2.30 14.24
C VAL A 128 -10.62 -2.28 13.06
N ILE A 129 -11.31 -3.41 12.81
CA ILE A 129 -12.29 -3.53 11.72
C ILE A 129 -13.47 -2.59 11.96
N GLU A 130 -14.03 -2.58 13.16
CA GLU A 130 -15.13 -1.69 13.54
C GLU A 130 -14.73 -0.21 13.38
N TYR A 131 -13.55 0.16 13.90
CA TYR A 131 -13.06 1.53 13.75
C TYR A 131 -12.92 1.94 12.28
N ALA A 132 -12.37 1.07 11.43
CA ALA A 132 -12.22 1.35 10.01
C ALA A 132 -13.58 1.54 9.33
N ASN A 133 -14.56 0.69 9.65
CA ASN A 133 -15.92 0.76 9.12
C ASN A 133 -16.64 2.06 9.53
N GLU A 134 -16.54 2.46 10.80
CA GLU A 134 -17.15 3.69 11.31
C GLU A 134 -16.57 4.96 10.68
N HIS A 135 -15.36 4.88 10.12
CA HIS A 135 -14.64 6.06 9.61
C HIS A 135 -14.40 6.02 8.10
N ASP A 136 -15.10 5.17 7.36
CA ASP A 136 -15.00 5.02 5.90
C ASP A 136 -13.56 4.74 5.40
N LEU A 137 -12.80 3.94 6.18
CA LEU A 137 -11.47 3.47 5.81
C LEU A 137 -11.56 2.08 5.20
N LEU A 138 -10.76 1.78 4.18
CA LEU A 138 -10.63 0.42 3.67
C LEU A 138 -9.88 -0.44 4.70
N CYS A 139 -10.49 -1.55 5.11
CA CYS A 139 -9.93 -2.46 6.10
C CYS A 139 -9.37 -3.73 5.45
N VAL A 140 -8.09 -4.00 5.70
CA VAL A 140 -7.38 -5.22 5.28
C VAL A 140 -6.94 -5.98 6.52
N ALA A 141 -7.69 -7.01 6.91
CA ALA A 141 -7.44 -7.79 8.11
C ALA A 141 -6.62 -9.05 7.82
N GLY A 142 -5.60 -9.33 8.67
CA GLY A 142 -4.74 -10.50 8.53
C GLY A 142 -5.39 -11.78 9.06
N ALA A 143 -5.20 -12.89 8.33
CA ALA A 143 -5.66 -14.22 8.71
C ALA A 143 -4.76 -15.30 8.08
N GLY A 144 -4.55 -16.41 8.79
CA GLY A 144 -3.72 -17.52 8.28
C GLY A 144 -4.51 -18.78 7.97
N THR A 145 -5.71 -18.97 8.54
CA THR A 145 -6.52 -20.19 8.41
C THR A 145 -7.91 -19.88 7.87
N ALA A 146 -8.59 -20.91 7.34
CA ALA A 146 -9.97 -20.78 6.84
C ALA A 146 -10.91 -20.17 7.92
N THR A 147 -10.76 -20.59 9.18
CA THR A 147 -11.58 -20.08 10.30
C THR A 147 -11.32 -18.60 10.54
N GLU A 148 -10.06 -18.18 10.54
CA GLU A 148 -9.70 -16.77 10.73
C GLU A 148 -10.17 -15.91 9.54
N ILE A 149 -10.06 -16.42 8.32
CA ILE A 149 -10.53 -15.73 7.11
C ILE A 149 -12.03 -15.46 7.19
N ILE A 150 -12.83 -16.47 7.53
CA ILE A 150 -14.28 -16.30 7.68
C ILE A 150 -14.61 -15.33 8.82
N ARG A 151 -13.93 -15.44 9.95
CA ARG A 151 -14.14 -14.50 11.08
C ARG A 151 -13.80 -13.05 10.73
N ALA A 152 -12.71 -12.83 10.01
CA ALA A 152 -12.34 -11.49 9.55
C ALA A 152 -13.41 -10.93 8.61
N TRP A 153 -13.89 -11.75 7.67
CA TRP A 153 -14.96 -11.38 6.73
C TRP A 153 -16.29 -11.09 7.43
N GLU A 154 -16.73 -11.98 8.33
CA GLU A 154 -17.95 -11.80 9.12
C GLU A 154 -17.88 -10.57 10.04
N ALA A 155 -16.69 -10.20 10.52
CA ALA A 155 -16.47 -8.98 11.28
C ALA A 155 -16.55 -7.70 10.39
N GLY A 156 -16.62 -7.83 9.07
CA GLY A 156 -16.83 -6.74 8.12
C GLY A 156 -15.57 -6.10 7.56
N CYS A 157 -14.41 -6.81 7.52
CA CYS A 157 -13.26 -6.32 6.77
C CYS A 157 -13.55 -6.35 5.26
N ASP A 158 -12.87 -5.50 4.48
CA ASP A 158 -13.04 -5.44 3.02
C ASP A 158 -12.25 -6.49 2.28
N ILE A 159 -11.04 -6.74 2.75
CA ILE A 159 -10.09 -7.66 2.13
C ILE A 159 -9.41 -8.46 3.25
N VAL A 160 -9.25 -9.76 3.06
CA VAL A 160 -8.48 -10.60 3.97
C VAL A 160 -7.05 -10.74 3.45
N LYS A 161 -6.08 -10.31 4.25
CA LYS A 161 -4.67 -10.52 4.01
C LYS A 161 -4.26 -11.92 4.48
N VAL A 162 -4.10 -12.86 3.57
CA VAL A 162 -3.55 -14.18 3.93
C VAL A 162 -2.08 -14.00 4.33
N PHE A 163 -1.77 -14.21 5.61
CA PHE A 163 -0.45 -13.89 6.16
C PHE A 163 0.02 -14.94 7.18
N PRO A 164 1.27 -15.39 7.07
CA PRO A 164 2.26 -15.15 6.01
C PRO A 164 2.11 -16.16 4.84
N ALA A 165 1.57 -15.72 3.70
CA ALA A 165 1.09 -16.57 2.61
C ALA A 165 2.12 -17.60 2.10
N LEU A 166 3.38 -17.18 1.90
CA LEU A 166 4.44 -18.07 1.41
C LEU A 166 4.64 -19.28 2.33
N TYR A 167 4.68 -19.06 3.64
CA TYR A 167 4.96 -20.11 4.63
C TYR A 167 3.75 -20.99 4.93
N LEU A 168 2.55 -20.58 4.53
CA LEU A 168 1.34 -21.37 4.61
C LEU A 168 1.14 -22.30 3.39
N GLY A 169 2.02 -22.19 2.38
CA GLY A 169 1.96 -23.02 1.17
C GLY A 169 1.84 -22.24 -0.13
N GLY A 170 2.00 -20.91 -0.07
CA GLY A 170 2.06 -20.06 -1.26
C GLY A 170 0.77 -20.04 -2.08
N PRO A 171 0.87 -19.92 -3.42
CA PRO A 171 -0.29 -19.89 -4.30
C PRO A 171 -1.18 -21.13 -4.20
N ASP A 172 -0.62 -22.30 -3.91
CA ASP A 172 -1.39 -23.56 -3.79
C ASP A 172 -2.28 -23.54 -2.55
N TYR A 173 -1.84 -22.93 -1.46
CA TYR A 173 -2.67 -22.70 -0.29
C TYR A 173 -3.87 -21.80 -0.60
N ILE A 174 -3.65 -20.69 -1.29
CA ILE A 174 -4.72 -19.79 -1.75
C ILE A 174 -5.71 -20.55 -2.64
N ARG A 175 -5.23 -21.31 -3.60
CA ARG A 175 -6.05 -22.10 -4.52
C ARG A 175 -6.92 -23.11 -3.77
N THR A 176 -6.36 -23.73 -2.73
CA THR A 176 -7.08 -24.68 -1.85
C THR A 176 -8.18 -23.96 -1.07
N LEU A 177 -7.90 -22.80 -0.49
CA LEU A 177 -8.88 -21.98 0.23
C LEU A 177 -10.03 -21.51 -0.68
N ARG A 178 -9.75 -21.21 -1.94
CA ARG A 178 -10.74 -20.77 -2.93
C ARG A 178 -11.79 -21.84 -3.26
N GLY A 179 -11.52 -23.10 -2.99
CA GLY A 179 -12.52 -24.16 -3.15
C GLY A 179 -13.79 -23.90 -2.33
N PRO A 180 -13.71 -23.82 -1.01
CA PRO A 180 -14.84 -23.52 -0.12
C PRO A 180 -15.12 -22.03 0.09
N ILE A 181 -14.14 -21.13 -0.10
CA ILE A 181 -14.24 -19.68 0.21
C ILE A 181 -14.06 -18.90 -1.09
N ARG A 182 -15.15 -18.66 -1.82
CA ARG A 182 -15.11 -18.05 -3.17
C ARG A 182 -15.36 -16.55 -3.17
N ASP A 183 -16.11 -16.07 -2.21
CA ASP A 183 -16.70 -14.75 -2.11
C ASP A 183 -15.85 -13.75 -1.31
N VAL A 184 -14.89 -14.24 -0.51
CA VAL A 184 -14.04 -13.37 0.31
C VAL A 184 -12.89 -12.79 -0.53
N PRO A 185 -12.77 -11.46 -0.70
CA PRO A 185 -11.60 -10.86 -1.32
C PRO A 185 -10.33 -11.15 -0.51
N MET A 186 -9.31 -11.71 -1.15
CA MET A 186 -8.05 -12.07 -0.50
C MET A 186 -6.87 -11.39 -1.16
N LEU A 187 -5.87 -10.99 -0.38
CA LEU A 187 -4.56 -10.63 -0.87
C LEU A 187 -3.46 -11.46 -0.20
N ALA A 188 -2.36 -11.69 -0.92
CA ALA A 188 -1.21 -12.38 -0.36
C ALA A 188 -0.29 -11.41 0.39
N GLY A 189 -0.05 -11.68 1.68
CA GLY A 189 0.84 -10.91 2.55
C GLY A 189 2.04 -11.71 3.05
N GLY A 190 3.11 -11.03 3.40
CA GLY A 190 4.38 -11.60 3.82
C GLY A 190 5.40 -11.59 2.68
N PRO A 191 6.44 -12.43 2.71
CA PRO A 191 7.34 -12.55 1.58
C PRO A 191 6.57 -13.09 0.36
N VAL A 192 6.51 -12.30 -0.70
CA VAL A 192 5.97 -12.69 -2.01
C VAL A 192 7.11 -12.52 -3.01
N PRO A 193 7.75 -13.61 -3.48
CA PRO A 193 8.79 -13.53 -4.50
C PRO A 193 8.22 -12.92 -5.81
N LEU A 194 9.03 -12.11 -6.50
CA LEU A 194 8.59 -11.38 -7.69
C LEU A 194 8.11 -12.31 -8.82
N ASP A 195 8.74 -13.44 -8.98
CA ASP A 195 8.42 -14.48 -9.95
C ASP A 195 7.14 -15.27 -9.62
N THR A 196 6.54 -15.04 -8.45
CA THR A 196 5.29 -15.69 -8.01
C THR A 196 4.07 -14.76 -8.02
N ILE A 197 4.23 -13.49 -8.38
CA ILE A 197 3.13 -12.51 -8.41
C ILE A 197 1.94 -13.04 -9.21
N GLU A 198 2.17 -13.43 -10.46
CA GLU A 198 1.12 -13.96 -11.34
C GLU A 198 0.47 -15.20 -10.75
N SER A 199 1.27 -16.10 -10.17
CA SER A 199 0.77 -17.34 -9.56
C SER A 199 -0.18 -17.07 -8.39
N TYR A 200 0.04 -16.03 -7.58
CA TYR A 200 -0.88 -15.63 -6.52
C TYR A 200 -2.18 -15.02 -7.08
N LEU A 201 -2.08 -14.20 -8.11
CA LEU A 201 -3.25 -13.60 -8.76
C LEU A 201 -4.09 -14.69 -9.46
N ASP A 202 -3.46 -15.64 -10.14
CA ASP A 202 -4.12 -16.80 -10.76
C ASP A 202 -4.75 -17.75 -9.73
N ALA A 203 -4.17 -17.83 -8.54
CA ALA A 203 -4.75 -18.56 -7.42
C ALA A 203 -6.00 -17.89 -6.85
N GLY A 204 -6.29 -16.62 -7.26
CA GLY A 204 -7.48 -15.88 -6.86
C GLY A 204 -7.21 -14.78 -5.83
N CYS A 205 -5.96 -14.40 -5.58
CA CYS A 205 -5.69 -13.15 -4.84
C CYS A 205 -6.11 -11.94 -5.68
N MET A 206 -6.73 -10.96 -5.03
CA MET A 206 -7.02 -9.65 -5.62
C MET A 206 -5.75 -8.82 -5.81
N ALA A 207 -4.81 -8.92 -4.88
CA ALA A 207 -3.57 -8.16 -4.85
C ALA A 207 -2.47 -8.92 -4.10
N VAL A 208 -1.26 -8.39 -4.17
CA VAL A 208 -0.09 -8.86 -3.41
C VAL A 208 0.56 -7.72 -2.64
N ASN A 209 1.05 -8.00 -1.43
CA ASN A 209 1.89 -7.08 -0.66
C ASN A 209 3.35 -7.34 -0.98
N LEU A 210 4.05 -6.33 -1.50
CA LEU A 210 5.46 -6.40 -1.87
C LEU A 210 6.30 -5.47 -0.99
N GLY A 211 7.11 -6.01 -0.12
CA GLY A 211 8.04 -5.27 0.74
C GLY A 211 9.48 -5.75 0.53
N ALA A 212 9.95 -6.69 1.36
CA ALA A 212 11.30 -7.22 1.29
C ALA A 212 11.66 -7.90 -0.05
N SER A 213 10.70 -8.26 -0.88
CA SER A 213 10.96 -8.74 -2.25
C SER A 213 11.37 -7.63 -3.21
N LEU A 214 11.01 -6.38 -2.92
CA LEU A 214 11.45 -5.18 -3.64
C LEU A 214 12.64 -4.52 -2.94
N ALA A 215 12.44 -4.08 -1.70
CA ALA A 215 13.45 -3.48 -0.83
C ALA A 215 14.16 -4.59 -0.03
N VAL A 216 15.00 -5.36 -0.72
CA VAL A 216 15.82 -6.40 -0.09
C VAL A 216 16.77 -5.74 0.92
N PRO A 217 16.93 -6.29 2.14
CA PRO A 217 17.75 -5.66 3.18
C PRO A 217 19.18 -5.27 2.73
N ASP A 218 19.84 -6.09 1.93
CA ASP A 218 21.18 -5.78 1.41
C ASP A 218 21.16 -4.56 0.46
N LEU A 219 20.12 -4.40 -0.36
CA LEU A 219 20.00 -3.23 -1.24
C LEU A 219 19.73 -1.95 -0.43
N VAL A 220 18.91 -2.04 0.61
CA VAL A 220 18.63 -0.92 1.51
C VAL A 220 19.90 -0.52 2.28
N ASN A 221 20.60 -1.50 2.87
CA ASN A 221 21.82 -1.26 3.64
C ASN A 221 22.97 -0.69 2.80
N THR A 222 22.98 -0.94 1.51
CA THR A 222 23.98 -0.43 0.54
C THR A 222 23.43 0.72 -0.32
N GLU A 223 22.28 1.27 0.03
CA GLU A 223 21.64 2.43 -0.61
C GLU A 223 21.45 2.27 -2.12
N GLN A 224 21.17 1.07 -2.60
CA GLN A 224 20.95 0.78 -4.03
C GLN A 224 19.51 1.12 -4.45
N TRP A 225 19.12 2.38 -4.32
CA TRP A 225 17.74 2.86 -4.55
C TRP A 225 17.28 2.67 -5.99
N GLU A 226 18.18 2.80 -6.97
CA GLU A 226 17.88 2.55 -8.39
C GLU A 226 17.50 1.08 -8.65
N GLU A 227 18.18 0.14 -8.01
CA GLU A 227 17.87 -1.29 -8.14
C GLU A 227 16.51 -1.61 -7.47
N ILE A 228 16.23 -1.01 -6.32
CA ILE A 228 14.91 -1.11 -5.69
C ILE A 228 13.82 -0.56 -6.62
N GLY A 229 14.06 0.59 -7.26
CA GLY A 229 13.16 1.18 -8.26
C GLY A 229 12.97 0.26 -9.47
N ARG A 230 14.03 -0.35 -9.99
CA ARG A 230 13.96 -1.30 -11.11
C ARG A 230 13.11 -2.53 -10.76
N ARG A 231 13.22 -3.05 -9.54
CA ARG A 231 12.39 -4.16 -9.04
C ARG A 231 10.93 -3.76 -8.91
N ALA A 232 10.65 -2.55 -8.44
CA ALA A 232 9.29 -2.00 -8.40
C ALA A 232 8.69 -1.85 -9.81
N LEU A 233 9.46 -1.34 -10.77
CA LEU A 233 9.05 -1.23 -12.17
C LEU A 233 8.78 -2.62 -12.79
N LEU A 234 9.59 -3.63 -12.49
CA LEU A 234 9.36 -5.00 -12.94
C LEU A 234 8.01 -5.52 -12.40
N ALA A 235 7.75 -5.35 -11.11
CA ALA A 235 6.49 -5.79 -10.50
C ALA A 235 5.27 -5.10 -11.15
N THR A 236 5.32 -3.78 -11.34
CA THR A 236 4.22 -3.05 -12.00
C THR A 236 4.05 -3.42 -13.47
N SER A 237 5.14 -3.73 -14.18
CA SER A 237 5.10 -4.20 -15.57
C SER A 237 4.42 -5.57 -15.70
N ILE A 238 4.63 -6.49 -14.74
CA ILE A 238 3.93 -7.78 -14.68
C ILE A 238 2.42 -7.56 -14.62
N ILE A 239 1.94 -6.67 -13.74
CA ILE A 239 0.51 -6.36 -13.63
C ILE A 239 -0.05 -5.75 -14.90
N GLN A 240 0.66 -4.78 -15.50
CA GLN A 240 0.23 -4.13 -16.74
C GLN A 240 0.09 -5.13 -17.89
N SER A 241 1.08 -6.00 -18.07
CA SER A 241 1.06 -7.03 -19.11
C SER A 241 -0.10 -8.00 -18.92
N ARG A 242 -0.37 -8.42 -17.68
CA ARG A 242 -1.50 -9.27 -17.33
C ARG A 242 -2.84 -8.61 -17.65
N ASN A 243 -3.03 -7.35 -17.27
CA ASN A 243 -4.29 -6.63 -17.51
C ASN A 243 -4.56 -6.45 -19.00
N VAL A 244 -3.53 -6.22 -19.82
CA VAL A 244 -3.66 -6.17 -21.29
C VAL A 244 -4.09 -7.52 -21.86
N ALA A 245 -3.52 -8.63 -21.39
CA ALA A 245 -3.88 -9.98 -21.84
C ALA A 245 -5.33 -10.33 -21.52
N ILE A 246 -5.79 -10.06 -20.27
CA ILE A 246 -7.18 -10.30 -19.85
C ILE A 246 -8.17 -9.49 -20.71
N THR A 247 -7.83 -8.22 -21.02
CA THR A 247 -8.68 -7.37 -21.86
C THR A 247 -8.73 -7.90 -23.29
N ALA A 248 -7.62 -8.38 -23.84
CA ALA A 248 -7.57 -8.94 -25.20
C ALA A 248 -8.45 -10.20 -25.32
N ASP A 249 -8.38 -11.10 -24.34
CA ASP A 249 -9.21 -12.34 -24.32
C ASP A 249 -10.71 -12.03 -24.21
N SER A 250 -11.10 -10.93 -23.59
CA SER A 250 -12.52 -10.51 -23.46
C SER A 250 -13.13 -10.03 -24.79
N TYR A 251 -12.33 -9.71 -25.82
CA TYR A 251 -12.79 -9.30 -27.14
C TYR A 251 -12.84 -10.44 -28.17
N VAL A 252 -12.42 -11.67 -27.81
CA VAL A 252 -12.34 -12.84 -28.73
C VAL A 252 -13.55 -13.78 -28.55
N HIS A 253 -14.49 -13.44 -27.65
CA HIS A 253 -15.73 -14.24 -27.40
C HIS A 253 -16.98 -13.38 -27.64
#